data_995a4cedff7ad32f40051c7b203c5a75
#
_entry.id   995a4cedff7ad32f40051c7b203c5a75
#
_cell.length_a   1.000
_cell.length_b   1.000
_cell.length_c   1.000
_cell.angle_alpha   90.00
_cell.angle_beta   90.00
_cell.angle_gamma   90.00
#
_symmetry.space_group_name_H-M   'P 1'
#
loop_
_entity.id
_entity.type
_entity.pdbx_description
1 polymer ?
#
loop_
_entity_poly.entity_id
_entity_poly.type
_entity_poly.pdbx_seq_one_letter_code
_entity_poly.pdbx_strand_id
1 'polypeptide(L)'
;ITGLILYGIVALLFIPGERLMSFEFFLMCLFIIGCGLTCLETAANPYVTVLGDAKSAPSRLNLAQSLNGFGWIVGPLVGGLVVFSGEDGNSGSVALPSAVIGVIVLIVAFVFSRIQLPEIVDAQVESGDDKKASACCKEASEENMEISERNTEFAERNSEFSESPIYNMVEYGLMGEIKRVCHCEVSLWQSSVFVFGLIALFFYVACQTGINSFFINYVTEKVPTISSRVAALILSFGGMGLFFVGRLAGSWLMNRMAAAKVLLYCAIGGIVCMIFVIVGSGVPALVALILTYLCEATMFPTIFALSLKGLSVSNTKRGSSYLIMSIVGGAIAPLLMGMIGENNMAIGFFVPLVCFIVVSAFAVKVIRK
;
A
#
# COMPACT_ATOMS: atom_id res chain seq x y z
N ILE A 1 -3.92 -14.05 -10.35
CA ILE A 1 -3.16 -15.06 -11.11
C ILE A 1 -2.20 -14.37 -12.07
N THR A 2 -2.65 -13.42 -12.90
CA THR A 2 -1.82 -12.72 -13.89
C THR A 2 -0.54 -12.13 -13.29
N GLY A 3 -0.62 -11.47 -12.13
CA GLY A 3 0.55 -10.90 -11.45
C GLY A 3 1.56 -11.96 -11.01
N LEU A 4 1.11 -13.14 -10.54
CA LEU A 4 1.99 -14.27 -10.17
C LEU A 4 2.70 -14.85 -11.39
N ILE A 5 1.97 -15.02 -12.50
CA ILE A 5 2.55 -15.54 -13.75
C ILE A 5 3.60 -14.57 -14.28
N LEU A 6 3.27 -13.28 -14.31
CA LEU A 6 4.17 -12.23 -14.77
C LEU A 6 5.46 -12.20 -13.93
N TYR A 7 5.32 -12.23 -12.60
CA TYR A 7 6.45 -12.29 -11.67
C TYR A 7 7.31 -13.53 -11.91
N GLY A 8 6.69 -14.72 -11.97
CA GLY A 8 7.41 -15.98 -12.10
C GLY A 8 8.17 -16.10 -13.42
N ILE A 9 7.55 -15.72 -14.54
CA ILE A 9 8.21 -15.74 -15.86
C ILE A 9 9.41 -14.80 -15.87
N VAL A 10 9.24 -13.57 -15.37
CA VAL A 10 10.31 -12.57 -15.40
C VAL A 10 11.44 -12.93 -14.43
N ALA A 11 11.15 -13.56 -13.30
CA ALA A 11 12.18 -14.09 -12.41
C ALA A 11 13.07 -15.15 -13.11
N LEU A 12 12.49 -15.95 -14.02
CA LEU A 12 13.28 -16.89 -14.85
C LEU A 12 14.11 -16.18 -15.94
N LEU A 13 13.68 -15.00 -16.41
CA LEU A 13 14.44 -14.21 -17.38
C LEU A 13 15.75 -13.62 -16.82
N PHE A 14 15.95 -13.66 -15.51
CA PHE A 14 17.28 -13.33 -14.93
C PHE A 14 18.37 -14.30 -15.35
N ILE A 15 18.02 -15.56 -15.69
CA ILE A 15 19.01 -16.55 -16.18
C ILE A 15 19.67 -16.09 -17.50
N PRO A 16 18.90 -15.79 -18.59
CA PRO A 16 19.52 -15.24 -19.79
C PRO A 16 20.06 -13.83 -19.57
N GLY A 17 19.49 -13.03 -18.66
CA GLY A 17 19.97 -11.69 -18.32
C GLY A 17 21.39 -11.65 -17.78
N GLU A 18 21.77 -12.61 -16.95
CA GLU A 18 23.14 -12.77 -16.46
C GLU A 18 24.14 -13.05 -17.59
N ARG A 19 23.73 -13.81 -18.61
CA ARG A 19 24.56 -14.09 -19.79
C ARG A 19 24.71 -12.89 -20.71
N LEU A 20 23.65 -12.06 -20.81
CA LEU A 20 23.64 -10.87 -21.65
C LEU A 20 24.44 -9.71 -21.06
N MET A 21 24.74 -9.73 -19.76
CA MET A 21 25.47 -8.67 -19.03
C MET A 21 24.94 -7.25 -19.31
N SER A 22 23.64 -7.13 -19.65
CA SER A 22 23.01 -5.85 -19.98
C SER A 22 22.26 -5.30 -18.77
N PHE A 23 22.71 -4.13 -18.29
CA PHE A 23 22.04 -3.41 -17.20
C PHE A 23 20.61 -3.02 -17.56
N GLU A 24 20.38 -2.59 -18.79
CA GLU A 24 19.06 -2.17 -19.28
C GLU A 24 18.06 -3.34 -19.27
N PHE A 25 18.50 -4.53 -19.69
CA PHE A 25 17.68 -5.74 -19.64
C PHE A 25 17.31 -6.10 -18.20
N PHE A 26 18.26 -5.99 -17.28
CA PHE A 26 18.04 -6.24 -15.86
C PHE A 26 17.01 -5.26 -15.25
N LEU A 27 17.14 -3.97 -15.60
CA LEU A 27 16.23 -2.92 -15.15
C LEU A 27 14.81 -3.15 -15.67
N MET A 28 14.68 -3.57 -16.93
CA MET A 28 13.39 -3.93 -17.53
C MET A 28 12.74 -5.11 -16.80
N CYS A 29 13.50 -6.15 -16.48
CA CYS A 29 13.01 -7.28 -15.70
C CYS A 29 12.50 -6.84 -14.31
N LEU A 30 13.27 -6.01 -13.61
CA LEU A 30 12.85 -5.47 -12.30
C LEU A 30 11.57 -4.64 -12.41
N PHE A 31 11.43 -3.83 -13.44
CA PHE A 31 10.20 -3.06 -13.69
C PHE A 31 8.99 -3.96 -13.89
N ILE A 32 9.11 -5.01 -14.69
CA ILE A 32 8.00 -5.94 -14.95
C ILE A 32 7.64 -6.74 -13.69
N ILE A 33 8.63 -7.14 -12.88
CA ILE A 33 8.39 -7.75 -11.56
C ILE A 33 7.61 -6.79 -10.67
N GLY A 34 7.98 -5.51 -10.64
CA GLY A 34 7.26 -4.47 -9.90
C GLY A 34 5.80 -4.36 -10.34
N CYS A 35 5.53 -4.39 -11.63
CA CYS A 35 4.16 -4.42 -12.15
C CYS A 35 3.38 -5.66 -11.67
N GLY A 36 4.02 -6.85 -11.67
CA GLY A 36 3.42 -8.08 -11.15
C GLY A 36 3.06 -7.98 -9.67
N LEU A 37 3.97 -7.46 -8.86
CA LEU A 37 3.75 -7.23 -7.43
C LEU A 37 2.62 -6.21 -7.17
N THR A 38 2.56 -5.13 -7.93
CA THR A 38 1.50 -4.13 -7.83
C THR A 38 0.13 -4.75 -8.12
N CYS A 39 0.02 -5.59 -9.15
CA CYS A 39 -1.21 -6.33 -9.44
C CYS A 39 -1.62 -7.25 -8.28
N LEU A 40 -0.67 -7.91 -7.63
CA LEU A 40 -0.93 -8.78 -6.49
C LEU A 40 -1.42 -8.00 -5.27
N GLU A 41 -0.74 -6.91 -4.91
CA GLU A 41 -1.10 -6.10 -3.74
C GLU A 41 -2.45 -5.40 -3.92
N THR A 42 -2.73 -4.92 -5.14
CA THR A 42 -4.03 -4.29 -5.47
C THR A 42 -5.20 -5.25 -5.33
N ALA A 43 -4.99 -6.54 -5.60
CA ALA A 43 -6.02 -7.56 -5.47
C ALA A 43 -6.09 -8.14 -4.04
N ALA A 44 -4.95 -8.48 -3.43
CA ALA A 44 -4.89 -9.20 -2.17
C ALA A 44 -5.25 -8.34 -0.95
N ASN A 45 -4.76 -7.10 -0.88
CA ASN A 45 -4.98 -6.24 0.29
C ASN A 45 -6.46 -5.88 0.50
N PRO A 46 -7.24 -5.42 -0.50
CA PRO A 46 -8.68 -5.20 -0.33
C PRO A 46 -9.43 -6.50 -0.02
N TYR A 47 -9.06 -7.61 -0.65
CA TYR A 47 -9.69 -8.90 -0.40
C TYR A 47 -9.61 -9.29 1.07
N VAL A 48 -8.44 -9.17 1.71
CA VAL A 48 -8.24 -9.43 3.13
C VAL A 48 -9.05 -8.46 4.00
N THR A 49 -9.21 -7.20 3.61
CA THR A 49 -9.98 -6.21 4.41
C THR A 49 -11.48 -6.47 4.38
N VAL A 50 -12.01 -6.98 3.28
CA VAL A 50 -13.45 -7.25 3.11
C VAL A 50 -13.84 -8.64 3.64
N LEU A 51 -12.92 -9.60 3.74
CA LEU A 51 -13.16 -10.96 4.19
C LEU A 51 -13.39 -11.01 5.72
N GLY A 52 -14.60 -10.78 6.19
CA GLY A 52 -15.02 -10.86 7.60
C GLY A 52 -15.35 -9.51 8.25
N ASP A 53 -15.39 -9.42 9.60
CA ASP A 53 -15.83 -8.23 10.32
C ASP A 53 -14.96 -7.00 10.04
N ALA A 54 -15.60 -5.87 9.73
CA ALA A 54 -14.95 -4.60 9.43
C ALA A 54 -14.10 -4.04 10.59
N LYS A 55 -14.48 -4.35 11.85
CA LYS A 55 -13.71 -3.90 13.04
C LYS A 55 -12.33 -4.55 13.12
N SER A 56 -12.22 -5.81 12.69
CA SER A 56 -10.97 -6.58 12.73
C SER A 56 -10.14 -6.49 11.44
N ALA A 57 -10.60 -5.75 10.42
CA ALA A 57 -9.90 -5.60 9.15
C ALA A 57 -8.44 -5.14 9.28
N PRO A 58 -8.08 -4.11 10.11
CA PRO A 58 -6.68 -3.71 10.29
C PRO A 58 -5.83 -4.81 10.91
N SER A 59 -6.36 -5.56 11.89
CA SER A 59 -5.66 -6.68 12.53
C SER A 59 -5.41 -7.82 11.55
N ARG A 60 -6.42 -8.20 10.75
CA ARG A 60 -6.28 -9.25 9.72
C ARG A 60 -5.26 -8.87 8.66
N LEU A 61 -5.30 -7.63 8.18
CA LEU A 61 -4.35 -7.17 7.18
C LEU A 61 -2.93 -7.14 7.73
N ASN A 62 -2.73 -6.72 9.00
CA ASN A 62 -1.44 -6.77 9.66
C ASN A 62 -0.92 -8.21 9.81
N LEU A 63 -1.79 -9.16 10.16
CA LEU A 63 -1.42 -10.57 10.25
C LEU A 63 -1.03 -11.15 8.88
N ALA A 64 -1.80 -10.88 7.84
CA ALA A 64 -1.48 -11.31 6.48
C ALA A 64 -0.15 -10.71 5.99
N GLN A 65 0.06 -9.43 6.26
CA GLN A 65 1.30 -8.73 5.92
C GLN A 65 2.50 -9.13 6.79
N SER A 66 2.31 -9.86 7.91
CA SER A 66 3.44 -10.39 8.68
C SER A 66 4.21 -11.46 7.92
N LEU A 67 3.53 -12.27 7.10
CA LEU A 67 4.20 -13.23 6.20
C LEU A 67 5.07 -12.52 5.16
N ASN A 68 4.62 -11.36 4.65
CA ASN A 68 5.46 -10.51 3.82
C ASN A 68 6.70 -10.01 4.60
N GLY A 69 6.53 -9.61 5.87
CA GLY A 69 7.63 -9.25 6.76
C GLY A 69 8.68 -10.36 6.94
N PHE A 70 8.24 -11.62 6.98
CA PHE A 70 9.17 -12.77 7.01
C PHE A 70 10.00 -12.85 5.72
N GLY A 71 9.40 -12.60 4.56
CA GLY A 71 10.12 -12.53 3.28
C GLY A 71 11.23 -11.47 3.27
N TRP A 72 11.03 -10.34 3.94
CA TRP A 72 12.04 -9.28 4.08
C TRP A 72 13.27 -9.70 4.90
N ILE A 73 13.14 -10.71 5.80
CA ILE A 73 14.27 -11.30 6.51
C ILE A 73 15.00 -12.30 5.62
N VAL A 74 14.24 -13.20 4.98
CA VAL A 74 14.79 -14.30 4.18
C VAL A 74 15.45 -13.80 2.90
N GLY A 75 14.91 -12.78 2.25
CA GLY A 75 15.43 -12.25 0.99
C GLY A 75 16.90 -11.78 1.09
N PRO A 76 17.22 -10.80 1.94
CA PRO A 76 18.59 -10.34 2.13
C PRO A 76 19.54 -11.42 2.68
N LEU A 77 19.03 -12.32 3.52
CA LEU A 77 19.81 -13.44 4.06
C LEU A 77 20.26 -14.38 2.92
N VAL A 78 19.32 -14.83 2.08
CA VAL A 78 19.63 -15.69 0.94
C VAL A 78 20.51 -14.96 -0.07
N GLY A 79 20.20 -13.69 -0.38
CA GLY A 79 21.01 -12.85 -1.26
C GLY A 79 22.44 -12.69 -0.72
N GLY A 80 22.59 -12.41 0.58
CA GLY A 80 23.89 -12.28 1.24
C GLY A 80 24.70 -13.58 1.22
N LEU A 81 24.06 -14.71 1.48
CA LEU A 81 24.73 -16.01 1.49
C LEU A 81 25.12 -16.51 0.10
N VAL A 82 24.35 -16.18 -0.95
CA VAL A 82 24.60 -16.67 -2.30
C VAL A 82 25.49 -15.71 -3.09
N VAL A 83 25.23 -14.40 -2.99
CA VAL A 83 25.96 -13.37 -3.78
C VAL A 83 27.33 -13.04 -3.19
N PHE A 84 27.48 -13.09 -1.86
CA PHE A 84 28.73 -12.71 -1.17
C PHE A 84 29.53 -13.90 -0.65
N SER A 85 29.23 -15.15 -1.07
CA SER A 85 29.96 -16.36 -0.65
C SER A 85 31.22 -16.68 -1.48
N GLY A 86 31.48 -15.92 -2.53
CA GLY A 86 32.68 -16.12 -3.37
C GLY A 86 33.95 -15.66 -2.65
N GLU A 87 34.84 -16.58 -2.29
CA GLU A 87 36.13 -16.28 -1.65
C GLU A 87 37.14 -15.56 -2.58
N ASP A 88 36.92 -15.52 -3.90
CA ASP A 88 37.88 -15.01 -4.89
C ASP A 88 37.33 -13.92 -5.84
N GLY A 89 36.52 -12.98 -5.34
CA GLY A 89 36.12 -11.83 -6.17
C GLY A 89 35.17 -12.19 -7.34
N ASN A 90 34.73 -13.44 -7.43
CA ASN A 90 33.71 -13.87 -8.37
C ASN A 90 32.33 -13.63 -7.73
N SER A 91 31.67 -12.56 -8.15
CA SER A 91 30.29 -12.24 -7.70
C SER A 91 29.40 -13.46 -7.98
N GLY A 92 28.80 -13.99 -6.91
CA GLY A 92 27.89 -15.13 -7.02
C GLY A 92 26.72 -14.82 -7.96
N SER A 93 26.24 -15.84 -8.65
CA SER A 93 25.12 -15.72 -9.61
C SER A 93 23.84 -15.26 -8.92
N VAL A 94 23.26 -14.17 -9.38
CA VAL A 94 21.93 -13.69 -8.98
C VAL A 94 20.83 -14.49 -9.66
N ALA A 95 21.14 -15.14 -10.79
CA ALA A 95 20.17 -15.90 -11.58
C ALA A 95 19.64 -17.13 -10.85
N LEU A 96 20.50 -17.85 -10.11
CA LEU A 96 20.07 -19.08 -9.41
C LEU A 96 19.01 -18.83 -8.33
N PRO A 97 19.17 -17.89 -7.37
CA PRO A 97 18.12 -17.58 -6.41
C PRO A 97 16.84 -17.09 -7.08
N SER A 98 16.97 -16.23 -8.11
CA SER A 98 15.82 -15.69 -8.84
C SER A 98 15.05 -16.78 -9.57
N ALA A 99 15.76 -17.76 -10.17
CA ALA A 99 15.13 -18.90 -10.83
C ALA A 99 14.35 -19.79 -9.84
N VAL A 100 14.92 -20.08 -8.68
CA VAL A 100 14.24 -20.86 -7.63
C VAL A 100 12.97 -20.16 -7.18
N ILE A 101 13.03 -18.85 -6.90
CA ILE A 101 11.87 -18.05 -6.54
C ILE A 101 10.85 -18.06 -7.68
N GLY A 102 11.27 -17.88 -8.94
CA GLY A 102 10.40 -17.90 -10.11
C GLY A 102 9.61 -19.20 -10.24
N VAL A 103 10.29 -20.35 -10.08
CA VAL A 103 9.64 -21.67 -10.11
C VAL A 103 8.62 -21.82 -8.96
N ILE A 104 8.98 -21.42 -7.74
CA ILE A 104 8.07 -21.48 -6.58
C ILE A 104 6.82 -20.62 -6.85
N VAL A 105 6.99 -19.39 -7.36
CA VAL A 105 5.88 -18.49 -7.66
C VAL A 105 4.97 -19.05 -8.76
N LEU A 106 5.52 -19.71 -9.79
CA LEU A 106 4.72 -20.36 -10.83
C LEU A 106 3.94 -21.57 -10.29
N ILE A 107 4.54 -22.35 -9.37
CA ILE A 107 3.81 -23.43 -8.67
C ILE A 107 2.65 -22.84 -7.87
N VAL A 108 2.88 -21.75 -7.13
CA VAL A 108 1.83 -21.06 -6.38
C VAL A 108 0.75 -20.53 -7.33
N ALA A 109 1.12 -19.94 -8.48
CA ALA A 109 0.16 -19.49 -9.50
C ALA A 109 -0.72 -20.65 -10.00
N PHE A 110 -0.11 -21.81 -10.25
CA PHE A 110 -0.83 -23.01 -10.69
C PHE A 110 -1.80 -23.50 -9.60
N VAL A 111 -1.38 -23.56 -8.33
CA VAL A 111 -2.24 -23.94 -7.20
C VAL A 111 -3.43 -22.98 -7.09
N PHE A 112 -3.19 -21.66 -7.12
CA PHE A 112 -4.25 -20.65 -7.08
C PHE A 112 -5.19 -20.71 -8.28
N SER A 113 -4.73 -21.18 -9.43
CA SER A 113 -5.60 -21.39 -10.62
C SER A 113 -6.63 -22.50 -10.43
N ARG A 114 -6.38 -23.40 -9.47
CA ARG A 114 -7.26 -24.54 -9.14
C ARG A 114 -8.18 -24.29 -7.94
N ILE A 115 -7.90 -23.25 -7.17
CA ILE A 115 -8.70 -22.88 -5.98
C ILE A 115 -9.79 -21.89 -6.44
N GLN A 116 -11.05 -22.23 -6.17
CA GLN A 116 -12.15 -21.27 -6.30
C GLN A 116 -12.17 -20.41 -5.03
N LEU A 117 -11.68 -19.18 -5.14
CA LEU A 117 -11.82 -18.20 -4.07
C LEU A 117 -13.28 -17.78 -3.98
N PRO A 118 -13.87 -17.66 -2.75
CA PRO A 118 -15.22 -17.16 -2.60
C PRO A 118 -15.32 -15.76 -3.22
N GLU A 119 -16.22 -15.62 -4.19
CA GLU A 119 -16.54 -14.29 -4.72
C GLU A 119 -17.24 -13.50 -3.61
N ILE A 120 -16.71 -12.33 -3.31
CA ILE A 120 -17.36 -11.38 -2.41
C ILE A 120 -18.47 -10.74 -3.23
N VAL A 121 -19.59 -11.43 -3.30
CA VAL A 121 -20.85 -10.90 -3.84
C VAL A 121 -21.38 -9.89 -2.81
N ASP A 122 -22.01 -8.83 -3.26
CA ASP A 122 -22.54 -7.69 -2.48
C ASP A 122 -23.54 -8.05 -1.35
N ALA A 123 -23.64 -9.34 -0.97
CA ALA A 123 -24.55 -9.86 0.06
C ALA A 123 -24.26 -9.39 1.51
N GLN A 124 -23.14 -8.68 1.76
CA GLN A 124 -22.85 -8.11 3.10
C GLN A 124 -23.02 -6.59 3.19
N VAL A 125 -23.50 -5.94 2.14
CA VAL A 125 -23.83 -4.49 2.14
C VAL A 125 -25.31 -4.26 2.48
N GLU A 126 -26.05 -5.28 2.92
CA GLU A 126 -27.38 -5.12 3.52
C GLU A 126 -27.35 -4.70 5.01
N SER A 127 -26.38 -3.90 5.43
CA SER A 127 -26.52 -3.14 6.67
C SER A 127 -27.23 -1.81 6.37
N GLY A 128 -28.38 -1.66 6.95
CA GLY A 128 -29.38 -0.57 7.02
C GLY A 128 -29.25 0.76 6.27
N ASP A 129 -28.06 1.20 5.93
CA ASP A 129 -27.86 2.49 5.26
C ASP A 129 -27.92 2.39 3.72
N ASP A 130 -27.54 1.26 3.13
CA ASP A 130 -27.64 1.07 1.68
C ASP A 130 -29.08 0.63 1.28
N LYS A 131 -29.86 0.04 2.19
CA LYS A 131 -31.30 -0.13 1.97
C LYS A 131 -32.01 1.22 1.90
N LYS A 132 -31.61 2.21 2.69
CA LYS A 132 -32.09 3.59 2.58
C LYS A 132 -31.63 4.28 1.29
N ALA A 133 -30.39 4.09 0.90
CA ALA A 133 -29.87 4.64 -0.36
C ALA A 133 -30.50 3.97 -1.58
N SER A 134 -30.70 2.63 -1.55
CA SER A 134 -31.38 1.88 -2.61
C SER A 134 -32.89 2.17 -2.65
N ALA A 135 -33.55 2.34 -1.50
CA ALA A 135 -34.93 2.76 -1.41
C ALA A 135 -35.09 4.19 -1.93
N CYS A 136 -34.26 5.12 -1.51
CA CYS A 136 -34.24 6.50 -2.00
C CYS A 136 -33.94 6.58 -3.52
N CYS A 137 -33.10 5.68 -4.05
CA CYS A 137 -32.87 5.58 -5.50
C CYS A 137 -34.04 4.97 -6.26
N LYS A 138 -34.82 4.03 -5.64
CA LYS A 138 -36.03 3.50 -6.23
C LYS A 138 -37.17 4.52 -6.19
N GLU A 139 -37.37 5.20 -5.06
CA GLU A 139 -38.35 6.28 -4.93
C GLU A 139 -38.07 7.43 -5.90
N ALA A 140 -36.78 7.85 -6.03
CA ALA A 140 -36.39 8.86 -7.01
C ALA A 140 -36.51 8.38 -8.47
N SER A 141 -36.41 7.06 -8.72
CA SER A 141 -36.65 6.47 -10.06
C SER A 141 -38.14 6.39 -10.38
N GLU A 142 -38.97 6.05 -9.41
CA GLU A 142 -40.45 6.02 -9.54
C GLU A 142 -41.02 7.45 -9.69
N GLU A 143 -40.54 8.40 -8.90
CA GLU A 143 -40.91 9.81 -9.00
C GLU A 143 -40.49 10.44 -10.34
N ASN A 144 -39.33 10.09 -10.87
CA ASN A 144 -38.87 10.53 -12.21
C ASN A 144 -39.67 9.85 -13.34
N MET A 145 -40.17 8.62 -13.15
CA MET A 145 -41.05 7.95 -14.10
C MET A 145 -42.43 8.57 -14.13
N GLU A 146 -43.00 8.90 -12.97
CA GLU A 146 -44.28 9.65 -12.87
C GLU A 146 -44.17 11.07 -13.45
N ILE A 147 -43.05 11.75 -13.27
CA ILE A 147 -42.80 13.08 -13.86
C ILE A 147 -42.65 12.95 -15.36
N SER A 148 -42.01 11.89 -15.86
CA SER A 148 -41.85 11.61 -17.29
C SER A 148 -43.18 11.31 -17.95
N GLU A 149 -44.06 10.50 -17.31
CA GLU A 149 -45.39 10.20 -17.81
C GLU A 149 -46.29 11.46 -17.81
N ARG A 150 -46.21 12.28 -16.77
CA ARG A 150 -46.96 13.56 -16.66
C ARG A 150 -46.49 14.58 -17.72
N ASN A 151 -45.21 14.60 -18.03
CA ASN A 151 -44.64 15.48 -19.06
C ASN A 151 -44.98 15.01 -20.48
N THR A 152 -45.11 13.69 -20.72
CA THR A 152 -45.57 13.15 -22.01
C THR A 152 -47.08 13.45 -22.20
N GLU A 153 -47.88 13.33 -21.19
CA GLU A 153 -49.31 13.69 -21.23
C GLU A 153 -49.54 15.21 -21.44
N PHE A 154 -48.64 16.06 -20.91
CA PHE A 154 -48.64 17.50 -21.13
C PHE A 154 -48.14 17.88 -22.54
N ALA A 155 -47.21 17.16 -23.10
CA ALA A 155 -46.67 17.37 -24.45
C ALA A 155 -47.69 16.94 -25.54
N GLU A 156 -48.43 15.85 -25.33
CA GLU A 156 -49.51 15.45 -26.23
C GLU A 156 -50.70 16.43 -26.25
N ARG A 157 -50.94 17.17 -25.16
CA ARG A 157 -52.03 18.12 -25.06
C ARG A 157 -51.73 19.49 -25.70
N ASN A 158 -50.47 19.81 -25.93
CA ASN A 158 -49.99 21.09 -26.48
C ASN A 158 -49.17 20.92 -27.78
N SER A 159 -49.79 20.32 -28.79
CA SER A 159 -49.15 20.07 -30.11
C SER A 159 -48.94 21.29 -30.99
N GLU A 160 -48.92 22.52 -30.50
CA GLU A 160 -48.80 23.76 -31.28
C GLU A 160 -47.53 24.60 -30.99
N PHE A 161 -46.57 24.10 -30.16
CA PHE A 161 -45.32 24.82 -29.97
C PHE A 161 -44.10 23.96 -30.28
N SER A 162 -43.64 24.02 -31.53
CA SER A 162 -42.39 23.47 -32.04
C SER A 162 -41.23 24.25 -31.46
N GLU A 163 -40.51 23.61 -30.52
CA GLU A 163 -39.05 23.56 -30.47
C GLU A 163 -38.59 22.77 -29.24
N SER A 164 -38.23 21.53 -29.52
CA SER A 164 -37.31 20.63 -28.81
C SER A 164 -37.56 20.23 -27.33
N PRO A 165 -38.61 19.44 -26.98
CA PRO A 165 -38.64 18.69 -25.73
C PRO A 165 -37.67 17.49 -25.74
N ILE A 166 -37.36 16.94 -26.92
CA ILE A 166 -36.48 15.75 -27.04
C ILE A 166 -35.01 16.07 -26.69
N TYR A 167 -34.53 17.26 -27.01
CA TYR A 167 -33.18 17.70 -26.68
C TYR A 167 -32.99 17.82 -25.15
N ASN A 168 -33.96 18.38 -24.46
CA ASN A 168 -33.93 18.50 -22.99
C ASN A 168 -34.06 17.13 -22.29
N MET A 169 -34.86 16.19 -22.82
CA MET A 169 -35.05 14.87 -22.22
C MET A 169 -33.80 13.96 -22.34
N VAL A 170 -33.09 14.03 -23.47
CA VAL A 170 -31.84 13.32 -23.65
C VAL A 170 -30.72 13.95 -22.81
N GLU A 171 -30.68 15.28 -22.72
CA GLU A 171 -29.70 16.00 -21.92
C GLU A 171 -29.91 15.80 -20.42
N TYR A 172 -31.15 15.78 -19.93
CA TYR A 172 -31.45 15.48 -18.52
C TYR A 172 -31.23 14.02 -18.15
N GLY A 173 -31.53 13.08 -19.06
CA GLY A 173 -31.24 11.65 -18.87
C GLY A 173 -29.73 11.36 -18.85
N LEU A 174 -29.00 11.89 -19.81
CA LEU A 174 -27.55 11.76 -19.90
C LEU A 174 -26.83 12.50 -18.76
N MET A 175 -27.29 13.72 -18.40
CA MET A 175 -26.82 14.46 -17.25
C MET A 175 -27.11 13.75 -15.93
N GLY A 176 -28.25 13.05 -15.83
CA GLY A 176 -28.60 12.23 -14.66
C GLY A 176 -27.66 11.02 -14.50
N GLU A 177 -27.30 10.32 -15.58
CA GLU A 177 -26.32 9.24 -15.54
C GLU A 177 -24.89 9.77 -15.33
N ILE A 178 -24.50 10.82 -16.00
CA ILE A 178 -23.20 11.49 -15.78
C ILE A 178 -23.11 12.00 -14.33
N LYS A 179 -24.19 12.58 -13.78
CA LYS A 179 -24.24 13.01 -12.37
C LYS A 179 -24.15 11.83 -11.41
N ARG A 180 -24.74 10.65 -11.71
CA ARG A 180 -24.59 9.44 -10.88
C ARG A 180 -23.18 8.88 -10.92
N VAL A 181 -22.57 8.80 -12.10
CA VAL A 181 -21.18 8.35 -12.26
C VAL A 181 -20.24 9.35 -11.59
N CYS A 182 -20.44 10.64 -11.79
CA CYS A 182 -19.68 11.69 -11.11
C CYS A 182 -19.94 11.71 -9.60
N HIS A 183 -21.13 11.42 -9.13
CA HIS A 183 -21.44 11.42 -7.68
C HIS A 183 -20.76 10.25 -6.95
N CYS A 184 -20.58 9.08 -7.60
CA CYS A 184 -19.76 8.00 -7.07
C CYS A 184 -18.28 8.36 -7.00
N GLU A 185 -17.73 9.06 -8.00
CA GLU A 185 -16.32 9.51 -7.98
C GLU A 185 -16.12 10.69 -7.01
N VAL A 186 -17.02 11.64 -6.99
CA VAL A 186 -17.02 12.76 -6.04
C VAL A 186 -17.08 12.26 -4.60
N SER A 187 -17.84 11.18 -4.31
CA SER A 187 -17.91 10.57 -2.96
C SER A 187 -16.55 10.06 -2.45
N LEU A 188 -15.67 9.49 -3.29
CA LEU A 188 -14.36 9.01 -2.87
C LEU A 188 -13.43 10.18 -2.48
N TRP A 189 -13.35 11.20 -3.32
CA TRP A 189 -12.51 12.39 -3.10
C TRP A 189 -13.08 13.36 -2.07
N GLN A 190 -14.39 13.33 -1.81
CA GLN A 190 -15.01 14.05 -0.70
C GLN A 190 -14.69 13.45 0.66
N SER A 191 -14.29 12.18 0.72
CA SER A 191 -13.83 11.56 1.96
C SER A 191 -12.48 12.15 2.40
N SER A 192 -12.53 13.10 3.31
CA SER A 192 -11.30 13.72 3.85
C SER A 192 -10.37 12.72 4.55
N VAL A 193 -10.89 11.56 4.99
CA VAL A 193 -10.07 10.48 5.56
C VAL A 193 -9.35 9.72 4.45
N PHE A 194 -10.02 9.44 3.33
CA PHE A 194 -9.41 8.77 2.19
C PHE A 194 -8.26 9.60 1.59
N VAL A 195 -8.53 10.88 1.27
CA VAL A 195 -7.52 11.76 0.66
C VAL A 195 -6.31 11.93 1.58
N PHE A 196 -6.54 12.16 2.88
CA PHE A 196 -5.42 12.30 3.81
C PHE A 196 -4.72 10.96 4.07
N GLY A 197 -5.44 9.85 4.00
CA GLY A 197 -4.87 8.51 4.06
C GLY A 197 -3.97 8.18 2.88
N LEU A 198 -4.35 8.62 1.68
CA LEU A 198 -3.53 8.51 0.47
C LEU A 198 -2.20 9.26 0.64
N ILE A 199 -2.26 10.50 1.14
CA ILE A 199 -1.08 11.31 1.45
C ILE A 199 -0.23 10.63 2.54
N ALA A 200 -0.85 10.20 3.64
CA ALA A 200 -0.15 9.54 4.73
C ALA A 200 0.53 8.25 4.30
N LEU A 201 -0.09 7.47 3.40
CA LEU A 201 0.49 6.24 2.87
C LEU A 201 1.69 6.52 1.96
N PHE A 202 1.60 7.56 1.13
CA PHE A 202 2.72 8.04 0.31
C PHE A 202 3.93 8.39 1.18
N PHE A 203 3.73 9.22 2.22
CA PHE A 203 4.80 9.61 3.14
C PHE A 203 5.31 8.42 3.97
N TYR A 204 4.44 7.48 4.35
CA TYR A 204 4.88 6.28 5.05
C TYR A 204 5.81 5.41 4.19
N VAL A 205 5.44 5.14 2.94
CA VAL A 205 6.28 4.32 2.04
C VAL A 205 7.59 5.05 1.71
N ALA A 206 7.52 6.38 1.54
CA ALA A 206 8.70 7.23 1.42
C ALA A 206 9.65 7.03 2.62
N CYS A 207 9.12 7.12 3.84
CA CYS A 207 9.86 6.90 5.08
C CYS A 207 10.53 5.52 5.12
N GLN A 208 9.74 4.46 4.95
CA GLN A 208 10.21 3.08 5.03
C GLN A 208 11.32 2.78 4.01
N THR A 209 11.10 3.16 2.76
CA THR A 209 12.09 2.92 1.70
C THR A 209 13.35 3.74 1.91
N GLY A 210 13.20 4.99 2.36
CA GLY A 210 14.34 5.86 2.69
C GLY A 210 15.21 5.29 3.80
N ILE A 211 14.61 4.88 4.92
CA ILE A 211 15.32 4.26 6.05
C ILE A 211 16.06 2.99 5.60
N ASN A 212 15.38 2.11 4.84
CA ASN A 212 15.99 0.88 4.35
C ASN A 212 17.18 1.13 3.41
N SER A 213 17.06 2.11 2.51
CA SER A 213 18.09 2.42 1.52
C SER A 213 19.37 2.94 2.17
N PHE A 214 19.26 3.71 3.23
CA PHE A 214 20.42 4.36 3.85
C PHE A 214 20.83 3.78 5.21
N PHE A 215 20.21 2.68 5.63
CA PHE A 215 20.55 2.03 6.90
C PHE A 215 22.03 1.68 7.02
N ILE A 216 22.58 0.97 6.03
CA ILE A 216 23.98 0.53 6.06
C ILE A 216 24.91 1.74 6.05
N ASN A 217 24.66 2.73 5.20
CA ASN A 217 25.47 3.95 5.09
C ASN A 217 25.50 4.70 6.43
N TYR A 218 24.34 4.87 7.07
CA TYR A 218 24.22 5.51 8.37
C TYR A 218 25.00 4.74 9.45
N VAL A 219 24.84 3.42 9.53
CA VAL A 219 25.50 2.59 10.54
C VAL A 219 27.02 2.64 10.41
N THR A 220 27.53 2.50 9.19
CA THR A 220 28.99 2.55 8.93
C THR A 220 29.58 3.94 9.16
N GLU A 221 28.81 5.02 8.95
CA GLU A 221 29.24 6.38 9.25
C GLU A 221 29.26 6.66 10.76
N LYS A 222 28.20 6.28 11.48
CA LYS A 222 28.05 6.58 12.93
C LYS A 222 28.80 5.62 13.85
N VAL A 223 29.06 4.41 13.39
CA VAL A 223 29.79 3.36 14.13
C VAL A 223 30.84 2.73 13.19
N PRO A 224 31.98 3.41 12.96
CA PRO A 224 33.00 2.94 12.01
C PRO A 224 33.62 1.57 12.31
N THR A 225 33.42 1.05 13.52
CA THR A 225 33.84 -0.30 13.92
C THR A 225 32.98 -1.40 13.30
N ILE A 226 31.81 -1.06 12.76
CA ILE A 226 30.87 -1.99 12.15
C ILE A 226 31.13 -2.00 10.63
N SER A 227 31.50 -3.15 10.09
CA SER A 227 31.63 -3.33 8.65
C SER A 227 30.26 -3.35 7.95
N SER A 228 30.23 -3.02 6.64
CA SER A 228 28.99 -3.06 5.85
C SER A 228 28.30 -4.43 5.89
N ARG A 229 29.07 -5.53 5.95
CA ARG A 229 28.55 -6.90 6.08
C ARG A 229 27.82 -7.08 7.42
N VAL A 230 28.40 -6.63 8.52
CA VAL A 230 27.76 -6.70 9.85
C VAL A 230 26.56 -5.77 9.92
N ALA A 231 26.62 -4.57 9.33
CA ALA A 231 25.50 -3.65 9.23
C ALA A 231 24.31 -4.27 8.46
N ALA A 232 24.57 -5.00 7.37
CA ALA A 232 23.55 -5.74 6.63
C ALA A 232 22.90 -6.86 7.46
N LEU A 233 23.69 -7.59 8.27
CA LEU A 233 23.13 -8.59 9.21
C LEU A 233 22.28 -7.95 10.31
N ILE A 234 22.72 -6.80 10.83
CA ILE A 234 21.95 -6.03 11.81
C ILE A 234 20.62 -5.54 11.19
N LEU A 235 20.62 -5.10 9.94
CA LEU A 235 19.41 -4.75 9.20
C LEU A 235 18.48 -5.96 9.08
N SER A 236 18.98 -7.10 8.64
CA SER A 236 18.17 -8.30 8.39
C SER A 236 17.56 -8.85 9.68
N PHE A 237 18.37 -9.10 10.70
CA PHE A 237 17.88 -9.72 11.93
C PHE A 237 17.38 -8.71 12.96
N GLY A 238 18.07 -7.57 13.12
CA GLY A 238 17.69 -6.53 14.06
C GLY A 238 16.51 -5.71 13.51
N GLY A 239 16.69 -5.02 12.38
CA GLY A 239 15.66 -4.17 11.78
C GLY A 239 14.46 -4.96 11.29
N MET A 240 14.65 -5.84 10.29
CA MET A 240 13.55 -6.60 9.68
C MET A 240 12.97 -7.65 10.63
N GLY A 241 13.77 -8.23 11.52
CA GLY A 241 13.28 -9.12 12.57
C GLY A 241 12.32 -8.38 13.52
N LEU A 242 12.70 -7.17 13.96
CA LEU A 242 11.85 -6.34 14.81
C LEU A 242 10.60 -5.84 14.08
N PHE A 243 10.71 -5.57 12.78
CA PHE A 243 9.58 -5.25 11.92
C PHE A 243 8.58 -6.42 11.83
N PHE A 244 9.05 -7.64 11.66
CA PHE A 244 8.20 -8.83 11.66
C PHE A 244 7.47 -9.02 13.01
N VAL A 245 8.22 -8.95 14.12
CA VAL A 245 7.67 -9.03 15.48
C VAL A 245 6.67 -7.90 15.73
N GLY A 246 6.98 -6.69 15.27
CA GLY A 246 6.12 -5.52 15.37
C GLY A 246 4.77 -5.71 14.66
N ARG A 247 4.74 -6.35 13.50
CA ARG A 247 3.49 -6.68 12.79
C ARG A 247 2.63 -7.67 13.56
N LEU A 248 3.23 -8.72 14.13
CA LEU A 248 2.50 -9.68 14.96
C LEU A 248 1.96 -9.03 16.23
N ALA A 249 2.82 -8.29 16.94
CA ALA A 249 2.43 -7.57 18.16
C ALA A 249 1.35 -6.52 17.87
N GLY A 250 1.47 -5.80 16.76
CA GLY A 250 0.49 -4.82 16.33
C GLY A 250 -0.86 -5.43 15.99
N SER A 251 -0.88 -6.57 15.31
CA SER A 251 -2.11 -7.33 15.04
C SER A 251 -2.82 -7.71 16.34
N TRP A 252 -2.08 -8.23 17.32
CA TRP A 252 -2.61 -8.56 18.63
C TRP A 252 -3.12 -7.33 19.40
N LEU A 253 -2.37 -6.22 19.35
CA LEU A 253 -2.71 -4.99 20.05
C LEU A 253 -3.98 -4.34 19.48
N MET A 254 -4.18 -4.39 18.16
CA MET A 254 -5.36 -3.85 17.47
C MET A 254 -6.65 -4.63 17.79
N ASN A 255 -6.56 -5.85 18.30
CA ASN A 255 -7.72 -6.58 18.81
C ASN A 255 -8.17 -6.04 20.18
N ARG A 256 -7.32 -5.30 20.90
CA ARG A 256 -7.58 -4.72 22.23
C ARG A 256 -7.77 -3.21 22.21
N MET A 257 -7.20 -2.53 21.23
CA MET A 257 -7.20 -1.08 21.11
C MET A 257 -7.65 -0.64 19.70
N ALA A 258 -8.23 0.55 19.60
CA ALA A 258 -8.57 1.13 18.30
C ALA A 258 -7.30 1.27 17.41
N ALA A 259 -7.37 0.79 16.18
CA ALA A 259 -6.25 0.80 15.23
C ALA A 259 -5.64 2.21 15.02
N ALA A 260 -6.48 3.26 15.02
CA ALA A 260 -6.02 4.64 14.90
C ALA A 260 -5.16 5.09 16.10
N LYS A 261 -5.46 4.61 17.33
CA LYS A 261 -4.63 4.90 18.51
C LYS A 261 -3.29 4.17 18.44
N VAL A 262 -3.28 2.90 18.01
CA VAL A 262 -2.04 2.14 17.79
C VAL A 262 -1.17 2.85 16.77
N LEU A 263 -1.75 3.28 15.64
CA LEU A 263 -1.05 4.05 14.60
C LEU A 263 -0.42 5.33 15.17
N LEU A 264 -1.17 6.07 16.00
CA LEU A 264 -0.66 7.30 16.63
C LEU A 264 0.53 7.03 17.54
N TYR A 265 0.45 6.01 18.41
CA TYR A 265 1.56 5.66 19.31
C TYR A 265 2.79 5.22 18.54
N CYS A 266 2.62 4.42 17.49
CA CYS A 266 3.70 4.02 16.61
C CYS A 266 4.33 5.24 15.89
N ALA A 267 3.51 6.18 15.39
CA ALA A 267 4.00 7.37 14.71
C ALA A 267 4.79 8.29 15.67
N ILE A 268 4.31 8.48 16.89
CA ILE A 268 5.03 9.25 17.93
C ILE A 268 6.33 8.53 18.30
N GLY A 269 6.30 7.20 18.47
CA GLY A 269 7.51 6.40 18.71
C GLY A 269 8.54 6.57 17.60
N GLY A 270 8.10 6.53 16.32
CA GLY A 270 8.95 6.79 15.16
C GLY A 270 9.57 8.19 15.16
N ILE A 271 8.79 9.23 15.51
CA ILE A 271 9.30 10.61 15.66
C ILE A 271 10.40 10.66 16.70
N VAL A 272 10.17 10.09 17.90
CA VAL A 272 11.15 10.07 18.99
C VAL A 272 12.42 9.33 18.54
N CYS A 273 12.29 8.15 17.93
CA CYS A 273 13.44 7.41 17.41
C CYS A 273 14.21 8.21 16.35
N MET A 274 13.54 8.90 15.43
CA MET A 274 14.21 9.73 14.43
C MET A 274 14.96 10.90 15.01
N ILE A 275 14.44 11.55 16.05
CA ILE A 275 15.17 12.60 16.78
C ILE A 275 16.48 12.03 17.35
N PHE A 276 16.44 10.85 17.98
CA PHE A 276 17.65 10.19 18.47
C PHE A 276 18.61 9.76 17.34
N VAL A 277 18.11 9.36 16.19
CA VAL A 277 18.93 9.05 15.01
C VAL A 277 19.65 10.28 14.49
N ILE A 278 18.99 11.44 14.46
CA ILE A 278 19.55 12.69 13.92
C ILE A 278 20.59 13.28 14.89
N VAL A 279 20.26 13.38 16.19
CA VAL A 279 21.07 14.06 17.19
C VAL A 279 22.09 13.12 17.84
N GLY A 280 21.78 11.84 17.91
CA GLY A 280 22.60 10.82 18.58
C GLY A 280 23.85 10.45 17.81
N SER A 281 24.74 9.74 18.49
CA SER A 281 25.99 9.19 17.92
C SER A 281 26.25 7.79 18.47
N GLY A 282 27.01 6.98 17.71
CA GLY A 282 27.43 5.66 18.12
C GLY A 282 26.26 4.66 18.30
N VAL A 283 26.43 3.74 19.25
CA VAL A 283 25.47 2.64 19.50
C VAL A 283 24.07 3.09 19.89
N PRO A 284 23.86 4.14 20.71
CA PRO A 284 22.51 4.60 21.02
C PRO A 284 21.71 5.05 19.79
N ALA A 285 22.33 5.71 18.84
CA ALA A 285 21.68 6.11 17.60
C ALA A 285 21.32 4.90 16.72
N LEU A 286 22.21 3.88 16.68
CA LEU A 286 21.92 2.61 16.02
C LEU A 286 20.73 1.88 16.63
N VAL A 287 20.67 1.82 17.97
CA VAL A 287 19.51 1.22 18.68
C VAL A 287 18.22 1.95 18.36
N ALA A 288 18.24 3.29 18.35
CA ALA A 288 17.08 4.09 17.97
C ALA A 288 16.63 3.80 16.51
N LEU A 289 17.59 3.67 15.58
CA LEU A 289 17.29 3.31 14.20
C LEU A 289 16.66 1.92 14.08
N ILE A 290 17.14 0.93 14.84
CA ILE A 290 16.55 -0.41 14.88
C ILE A 290 15.14 -0.37 15.47
N LEU A 291 14.90 0.39 16.54
CA LEU A 291 13.58 0.54 17.16
C LEU A 291 12.57 1.19 16.24
N THR A 292 13.00 2.00 15.27
CA THR A 292 12.10 2.58 14.26
C THR A 292 11.36 1.51 13.48
N TYR A 293 12.00 0.37 13.16
CA TYR A 293 11.36 -0.74 12.45
C TYR A 293 10.18 -1.34 13.21
N LEU A 294 10.23 -1.36 14.55
CA LEU A 294 9.09 -1.76 15.37
C LEU A 294 7.92 -0.76 15.21
N CYS A 295 8.23 0.53 15.18
CA CYS A 295 7.22 1.58 15.06
C CYS A 295 6.57 1.58 13.67
N GLU A 296 7.34 1.42 12.60
CA GLU A 296 6.81 1.45 11.23
C GLU A 296 6.07 0.17 10.82
N ALA A 297 6.30 -0.94 11.52
CA ALA A 297 5.82 -2.28 11.16
C ALA A 297 4.32 -2.35 10.85
N THR A 298 3.49 -1.66 11.63
CA THR A 298 2.02 -1.72 11.55
C THR A 298 1.40 -0.61 10.72
N MET A 299 2.18 0.39 10.26
CA MET A 299 1.62 1.62 9.70
C MET A 299 0.97 1.38 8.34
N PHE A 300 1.63 0.69 7.40
CA PHE A 300 1.09 0.45 6.06
C PHE A 300 -0.31 -0.18 6.09
N PRO A 301 -0.49 -1.38 6.67
CA PRO A 301 -1.78 -2.04 6.65
C PRO A 301 -2.84 -1.29 7.46
N THR A 302 -2.43 -0.56 8.49
CA THR A 302 -3.35 0.23 9.32
C THR A 302 -3.84 1.48 8.58
N ILE A 303 -2.95 2.25 7.95
CA ILE A 303 -3.32 3.42 7.13
C ILE A 303 -4.23 2.96 5.98
N PHE A 304 -3.85 1.88 5.29
CA PHE A 304 -4.62 1.32 4.18
C PHE A 304 -6.06 0.96 4.61
N ALA A 305 -6.21 0.17 5.67
CA ALA A 305 -7.51 -0.26 6.16
C ALA A 305 -8.37 0.91 6.69
N LEU A 306 -7.76 1.88 7.40
CA LEU A 306 -8.47 3.06 7.90
C LEU A 306 -8.92 4.00 6.78
N SER A 307 -8.15 4.10 5.71
CA SER A 307 -8.48 4.93 4.53
C SER A 307 -9.66 4.39 3.73
N LEU A 308 -9.84 3.07 3.70
CA LEU A 308 -10.95 2.40 3.01
C LEU A 308 -12.20 2.22 3.87
N LYS A 309 -12.08 2.47 5.18
CA LYS A 309 -13.20 2.27 6.12
C LYS A 309 -14.38 3.17 5.80
N GLY A 310 -15.56 2.57 5.64
CA GLY A 310 -16.81 3.29 5.38
C GLY A 310 -17.02 3.70 3.91
N LEU A 311 -16.18 3.22 2.99
CA LEU A 311 -16.39 3.36 1.55
C LEU A 311 -17.29 2.23 1.02
N SER A 312 -18.07 2.51 -0.01
CA SER A 312 -18.82 1.48 -0.75
C SER A 312 -17.89 0.47 -1.41
N VAL A 313 -18.39 -0.72 -1.77
CA VAL A 313 -17.56 -1.78 -2.40
C VAL A 313 -16.92 -1.30 -3.70
N SER A 314 -17.67 -0.56 -4.52
CA SER A 314 -17.13 0.03 -5.76
C SER A 314 -16.01 1.03 -5.48
N ASN A 315 -16.21 1.93 -4.51
CA ASN A 315 -15.22 2.92 -4.10
C ASN A 315 -14.02 2.27 -3.39
N THR A 316 -14.21 1.16 -2.67
CA THR A 316 -13.12 0.40 -2.06
C THR A 316 -12.19 -0.19 -3.12
N LYS A 317 -12.72 -0.76 -4.20
CA LYS A 317 -11.91 -1.28 -5.33
C LYS A 317 -11.09 -0.18 -5.99
N ARG A 318 -11.70 0.96 -6.30
CA ARG A 318 -11.00 2.13 -6.90
C ARG A 318 -10.03 2.77 -5.90
N GLY A 319 -10.46 2.99 -4.67
CA GLY A 319 -9.64 3.59 -3.61
C GLY A 319 -8.41 2.77 -3.28
N SER A 320 -8.50 1.42 -3.28
CA SER A 320 -7.35 0.57 -3.09
C SER A 320 -6.30 0.72 -4.20
N SER A 321 -6.71 0.89 -5.45
CA SER A 321 -5.79 1.14 -6.56
C SER A 321 -5.03 2.46 -6.37
N TYR A 322 -5.71 3.54 -5.96
CA TYR A 322 -5.05 4.81 -5.65
C TYR A 322 -4.09 4.70 -4.46
N LEU A 323 -4.48 3.97 -3.40
CA LEU A 323 -3.61 3.73 -2.25
C LEU A 323 -2.35 2.93 -2.65
N ILE A 324 -2.46 1.94 -3.53
CA ILE A 324 -1.28 1.22 -4.02
C ILE A 324 -0.41 2.12 -4.91
N MET A 325 -0.99 3.02 -5.72
CA MET A 325 -0.20 4.00 -6.48
C MET A 325 0.63 4.92 -5.58
N SER A 326 0.22 5.17 -4.33
CA SER A 326 0.99 5.98 -3.38
C SER A 326 2.35 5.36 -3.01
N ILE A 327 2.60 4.08 -3.32
CA ILE A 327 3.90 3.40 -3.16
C ILE A 327 5.02 4.12 -3.92
N VAL A 328 4.70 4.92 -4.95
CA VAL A 328 5.66 5.77 -5.67
C VAL A 328 6.45 6.70 -4.74
N GLY A 329 5.93 7.02 -3.55
CA GLY A 329 6.67 7.76 -2.51
C GLY A 329 8.03 7.13 -2.17
N GLY A 330 8.11 5.78 -2.25
CA GLY A 330 9.35 5.04 -2.03
C GLY A 330 10.46 5.31 -3.07
N ALA A 331 10.13 5.82 -4.23
CA ALA A 331 11.14 6.22 -5.22
C ALA A 331 11.72 7.62 -4.93
N ILE A 332 10.92 8.49 -4.31
CA ILE A 332 11.29 9.91 -4.10
C ILE A 332 12.17 10.08 -2.86
N ALA A 333 11.84 9.40 -1.77
CA ALA A 333 12.55 9.62 -0.50
C ALA A 333 14.04 9.24 -0.53
N PRO A 334 14.48 8.12 -1.11
CA PRO A 334 15.90 7.83 -1.19
C PRO A 334 16.67 8.89 -1.98
N LEU A 335 16.08 9.43 -3.04
CA LEU A 335 16.69 10.52 -3.82
C LEU A 335 16.90 11.76 -2.96
N LEU A 336 15.86 12.21 -2.25
CA LEU A 336 15.93 13.36 -1.36
C LEU A 336 16.91 13.13 -0.20
N MET A 337 16.88 11.94 0.42
CA MET A 337 17.79 11.59 1.51
C MET A 337 19.26 11.56 1.05
N GLY A 338 19.51 11.04 -0.16
CA GLY A 338 20.86 11.04 -0.73
C GLY A 338 21.39 12.45 -0.97
N MET A 339 20.58 13.33 -1.55
CA MET A 339 20.95 14.73 -1.79
C MET A 339 21.19 15.51 -0.48
N ILE A 340 20.31 15.35 0.51
CA ILE A 340 20.38 16.07 1.79
C ILE A 340 21.49 15.47 2.67
N GLY A 341 21.70 14.16 2.61
CA GLY A 341 22.65 13.41 3.44
C GLY A 341 24.05 13.27 2.86
N GLU A 342 24.38 13.91 1.74
CA GLU A 342 25.65 13.76 1.03
C GLU A 342 26.89 13.96 1.93
N ASN A 343 26.85 14.98 2.79
CA ASN A 343 27.97 15.29 3.69
C ASN A 343 27.82 14.69 5.10
N ASN A 344 26.59 14.36 5.50
CA ASN A 344 26.27 13.76 6.81
C ASN A 344 24.94 13.03 6.70
N MET A 345 24.99 11.70 6.74
CA MET A 345 23.81 10.88 6.53
C MET A 345 22.72 11.14 7.58
N ALA A 346 23.07 11.54 8.80
CA ALA A 346 22.08 11.86 9.83
C ALA A 346 21.15 13.01 9.40
N ILE A 347 21.62 13.96 8.60
CA ILE A 347 20.78 15.06 8.09
C ILE A 347 19.74 14.52 7.11
N GLY A 348 20.07 13.50 6.32
CA GLY A 348 19.11 12.84 5.43
C GLY A 348 17.89 12.25 6.16
N PHE A 349 18.06 11.86 7.43
CA PHE A 349 16.98 11.31 8.26
C PHE A 349 15.95 12.34 8.74
N PHE A 350 16.12 13.64 8.43
CA PHE A 350 15.04 14.62 8.54
C PHE A 350 13.85 14.29 7.61
N VAL A 351 14.08 13.65 6.48
CA VAL A 351 13.01 13.24 5.56
C VAL A 351 12.07 12.22 6.24
N PRO A 352 12.53 11.10 6.78
CA PRO A 352 11.70 10.20 7.58
C PRO A 352 11.01 10.87 8.77
N LEU A 353 11.67 11.80 9.46
CA LEU A 353 11.06 12.53 10.58
C LEU A 353 9.80 13.29 10.13
N VAL A 354 9.88 14.04 9.04
CA VAL A 354 8.72 14.76 8.46
C VAL A 354 7.63 13.77 8.05
N CYS A 355 7.99 12.64 7.47
CA CYS A 355 7.04 11.59 7.09
C CYS A 355 6.26 11.06 8.31
N PHE A 356 6.91 10.77 9.42
CA PHE A 356 6.24 10.33 10.66
C PHE A 356 5.31 11.39 11.23
N ILE A 357 5.65 12.67 11.12
CA ILE A 357 4.77 13.78 11.52
C ILE A 357 3.48 13.78 10.69
N VAL A 358 3.57 13.58 9.37
CA VAL A 358 2.39 13.49 8.50
C VAL A 358 1.52 12.29 8.86
N VAL A 359 2.13 11.13 9.11
CA VAL A 359 1.40 9.93 9.55
C VAL A 359 0.71 10.15 10.90
N SER A 360 1.38 10.81 11.85
CA SER A 360 0.78 11.13 13.15
C SER A 360 -0.43 12.07 13.02
N ALA A 361 -0.34 13.07 12.15
CA ALA A 361 -1.44 13.99 11.85
C ALA A 361 -2.66 13.25 11.26
N PHE A 362 -2.44 12.27 10.37
CA PHE A 362 -3.49 11.40 9.86
C PHE A 362 -4.16 10.61 10.98
N ALA A 363 -3.37 9.97 11.85
CA ALA A 363 -3.90 9.20 12.98
C ALA A 363 -4.77 10.06 13.91
N VAL A 364 -4.32 11.28 14.24
CA VAL A 364 -5.09 12.24 15.04
C VAL A 364 -6.41 12.61 14.35
N LYS A 365 -6.40 12.86 13.04
CA LYS A 365 -7.60 13.18 12.28
C LYS A 365 -8.62 12.04 12.31
N VAL A 366 -8.16 10.79 12.19
CA VAL A 366 -9.04 9.60 12.24
C VAL A 366 -9.62 9.39 13.64
N ILE A 367 -8.86 9.71 14.71
CA ILE A 367 -9.35 9.58 16.10
C ILE A 367 -10.42 10.63 16.43
N ARG A 368 -10.31 11.84 15.86
CA ARG A 368 -11.26 12.95 16.11
C ARG A 368 -12.57 12.83 15.33
N LYS A 369 -12.62 11.98 14.31
CA LYS A 369 -13.82 11.73 13.50
C LYS A 369 -14.57 10.49 13.99
#